data_ea29b47298c032f0f6a798bf7577cb9a
#
_entry.id   ea29b47298c032f0f6a798bf7577cb9a
#
_cell.length_a   1.000
_cell.length_b   1.000
_cell.length_c   1.000
_cell.angle_alpha   90.00
_cell.angle_beta   90.00
_cell.angle_gamma   90.00
#
_symmetry.space_group_name_H-M   'P 1'
#
loop_
_entity.id
_entity.type
_entity.pdbx_description
1 polymer ?
#
loop_
_entity_poly.entity_id
_entity_poly.type
_entity_poly.pdbx_seq_one_letter_code
_entity_poly.pdbx_strand_id
1 'polypeptide(L)'
;MKTKNIFFSSLFLIAAYSCSLENETYDQLGSDNVMTTENDVKAAVTGIYHELRGGGWDRYNCAWGSLLTMQIGCTDECDCNWVWDKQLDFLWTAETTDLGQFYTGLVPAVTKATSLLERMRKISISAPIKRRYMAEVRCLRAMWAYDLYDLYGTVPLITDPDIALDPQKAQSYMPERPSIEWYVNFIDTELKEAEENLKPASLLAASEYGRMTKGIAQMYMLKLYMHEAGQERHYRNDEGKAMMWWNRVDSITEVMIKDGEYSLQKDYMSIWSPSNQRNSEVIFPIPNFPEGGLGNCFLAHALPADYVSQNGIALTKWGGFLVPWDFYDTYDPKDKRRNALLATYWNGKKMVDRRTEYTGKPGAVPMKYQENPSTTGQWDASEYVINRYAEVILARAEALNEIYGPTQEAKDLVHEIRERAFDNYKGSKYEKEINDITDKDAFRAHLLKERGWEFCWEGMRRPDLIRHGELISIARGKLMAEPKHILYAIPQSVIYENPNLKNNEGF
;
A
#
# COMPACT_ATOMS: atom_id res chain seq x y z
N MET A 1 -29.06 -51.87 -76.73
CA MET A 1 -29.83 -51.90 -75.48
C MET A 1 -29.31 -50.80 -74.63
N LYS A 2 -30.02 -49.70 -74.56
CA LYS A 2 -29.59 -48.48 -73.85
C LYS A 2 -30.72 -48.09 -72.89
N THR A 3 -30.47 -48.17 -71.64
CA THR A 3 -31.31 -47.69 -70.55
C THR A 3 -31.04 -46.22 -70.30
N LYS A 4 -32.07 -45.40 -70.36
CA LYS A 4 -32.03 -43.97 -70.04
C LYS A 4 -32.36 -43.76 -68.58
N ASN A 5 -31.47 -43.10 -67.89
CA ASN A 5 -31.68 -42.62 -66.54
C ASN A 5 -32.46 -41.32 -66.54
N ILE A 6 -33.60 -41.26 -65.87
CA ILE A 6 -34.39 -40.05 -65.64
C ILE A 6 -33.94 -39.51 -64.25
N PHE A 7 -33.39 -38.29 -64.26
CA PHE A 7 -33.07 -37.55 -63.03
C PHE A 7 -34.31 -36.76 -62.57
N PHE A 8 -34.82 -37.06 -61.40
CA PHE A 8 -35.83 -36.28 -60.71
C PHE A 8 -35.12 -35.26 -59.85
N SER A 9 -35.24 -33.97 -60.19
CA SER A 9 -34.78 -32.86 -59.33
C SER A 9 -35.87 -32.50 -58.34
N SER A 10 -35.68 -32.89 -57.09
CA SER A 10 -36.52 -32.44 -55.98
C SER A 10 -35.92 -31.14 -55.43
N LEU A 11 -36.66 -30.05 -55.69
CA LEU A 11 -36.34 -28.73 -55.12
C LEU A 11 -36.78 -28.72 -53.66
N PHE A 12 -35.83 -28.82 -52.72
CA PHE A 12 -36.09 -28.65 -51.31
C PHE A 12 -36.01 -27.14 -50.98
N LEU A 13 -37.17 -26.52 -50.71
CA LEU A 13 -37.25 -25.21 -50.07
C LEU A 13 -36.91 -25.42 -48.61
N ILE A 14 -35.67 -25.01 -48.23
CA ILE A 14 -35.28 -24.84 -46.82
C ILE A 14 -35.76 -23.46 -46.40
N ALA A 15 -36.86 -23.40 -45.64
CA ALA A 15 -37.23 -22.19 -44.90
C ALA A 15 -36.17 -21.94 -43.84
N ALA A 16 -35.34 -20.91 -44.03
CA ALA A 16 -34.44 -20.42 -43.01
C ALA A 16 -35.27 -19.78 -41.89
N TYR A 17 -35.61 -20.54 -40.88
CA TYR A 17 -35.93 -19.95 -39.58
C TYR A 17 -34.62 -19.39 -39.04
N SER A 18 -34.43 -18.09 -39.18
CA SER A 18 -33.42 -17.34 -38.40
C SER A 18 -33.87 -17.34 -36.95
N CYS A 19 -33.43 -18.33 -36.17
CA CYS A 19 -33.32 -18.16 -34.73
C CYS A 19 -32.29 -17.08 -34.52
N SER A 20 -32.68 -15.93 -34.04
CA SER A 20 -31.79 -15.01 -33.39
C SER A 20 -31.32 -15.74 -32.10
N LEU A 21 -30.16 -16.38 -32.17
CA LEU A 21 -29.40 -16.72 -31.00
C LEU A 21 -28.92 -15.39 -30.41
N GLU A 22 -29.76 -14.78 -29.60
CA GLU A 22 -29.23 -13.92 -28.53
C GLU A 22 -28.39 -14.84 -27.68
N ASN A 23 -27.07 -14.73 -27.82
CA ASN A 23 -26.13 -15.27 -26.88
C ASN A 23 -26.41 -14.59 -25.57
N GLU A 24 -27.22 -15.18 -24.72
CA GLU A 24 -27.17 -14.91 -23.29
C GLU A 24 -25.77 -15.34 -22.84
N THR A 25 -24.84 -14.42 -22.90
CA THR A 25 -23.53 -14.58 -22.28
C THR A 25 -23.75 -14.59 -20.78
N TYR A 26 -23.88 -15.79 -20.22
CA TYR A 26 -23.96 -16.02 -18.75
C TYR A 26 -22.74 -15.49 -17.97
N ASP A 27 -21.68 -15.07 -18.66
CA ASP A 27 -20.47 -14.45 -18.09
C ASP A 27 -20.47 -12.90 -18.09
N GLN A 28 -21.44 -12.28 -18.74
CA GLN A 28 -21.67 -10.84 -18.63
C GLN A 28 -23.05 -10.63 -18.03
N LEU A 29 -23.13 -10.58 -16.72
CA LEU A 29 -24.29 -10.05 -16.01
C LEU A 29 -24.58 -8.67 -16.59
N GLY A 30 -25.68 -8.55 -17.35
CA GLY A 30 -26.09 -7.30 -18.00
C GLY A 30 -26.13 -6.17 -16.98
N SER A 31 -25.58 -5.03 -17.32
CA SER A 31 -25.29 -3.92 -16.41
C SER A 31 -26.47 -3.39 -15.59
N ASP A 32 -27.70 -3.65 -16.01
CA ASP A 32 -28.89 -2.99 -15.46
C ASP A 32 -29.75 -3.85 -14.51
N ASN A 33 -29.49 -5.16 -14.42
CA ASN A 33 -30.36 -6.09 -13.66
C ASN A 33 -29.69 -6.79 -12.45
N VAL A 34 -28.47 -6.42 -12.06
CA VAL A 34 -27.65 -7.27 -11.19
C VAL A 34 -27.70 -6.89 -9.71
N MET A 35 -28.03 -5.67 -9.36
CA MET A 35 -28.13 -5.25 -7.97
C MET A 35 -29.56 -4.83 -7.64
N THR A 36 -30.30 -5.72 -6.99
CA THR A 36 -31.68 -5.46 -6.54
C THR A 36 -31.86 -5.67 -5.05
N THR A 37 -30.97 -6.42 -4.42
CA THR A 37 -31.03 -6.78 -3.01
C THR A 37 -29.79 -6.31 -2.25
N GLU A 38 -29.87 -6.35 -0.91
CA GLU A 38 -28.73 -6.08 -0.03
C GLU A 38 -27.59 -7.08 -0.27
N ASN A 39 -27.91 -8.34 -0.54
CA ASN A 39 -26.91 -9.37 -0.82
C ASN A 39 -26.16 -9.08 -2.13
N ASP A 40 -26.84 -8.55 -3.14
CA ASP A 40 -26.21 -8.15 -4.40
C ASP A 40 -25.22 -6.99 -4.16
N VAL A 41 -25.62 -6.01 -3.36
CA VAL A 41 -24.73 -4.91 -2.99
C VAL A 41 -23.52 -5.42 -2.21
N LYS A 42 -23.73 -6.30 -1.23
CA LYS A 42 -22.64 -6.93 -0.48
C LYS A 42 -21.68 -7.69 -1.38
N ALA A 43 -22.19 -8.44 -2.34
CA ALA A 43 -21.38 -9.19 -3.31
C ALA A 43 -20.57 -8.24 -4.20
N ALA A 44 -21.21 -7.18 -4.75
CA ALA A 44 -20.54 -6.19 -5.57
C ALA A 44 -19.45 -5.43 -4.81
N VAL A 45 -19.72 -5.01 -3.57
CA VAL A 45 -18.71 -4.38 -2.71
C VAL A 45 -17.59 -5.36 -2.37
N THR A 46 -17.87 -6.64 -2.13
CA THR A 46 -16.82 -7.65 -1.94
C THR A 46 -15.97 -7.82 -3.20
N GLY A 47 -16.59 -7.77 -4.38
CA GLY A 47 -15.88 -7.80 -5.67
C GLY A 47 -14.91 -6.65 -5.86
N ILE A 48 -15.23 -5.44 -5.37
CA ILE A 48 -14.31 -4.28 -5.49
C ILE A 48 -13.06 -4.43 -4.63
N TYR A 49 -13.12 -5.17 -3.51
CA TYR A 49 -11.94 -5.48 -2.69
C TYR A 49 -10.90 -6.34 -3.45
N HIS A 50 -11.31 -7.04 -4.51
CA HIS A 50 -10.37 -7.79 -5.35
C HIS A 50 -9.29 -6.88 -5.96
N GLU A 51 -9.59 -5.59 -6.17
CA GLU A 51 -8.63 -4.63 -6.70
C GLU A 51 -7.45 -4.37 -5.75
N LEU A 52 -7.57 -4.69 -4.47
CA LEU A 52 -6.45 -4.65 -3.52
C LEU A 52 -5.37 -5.70 -3.88
N ARG A 53 -5.82 -6.84 -4.40
CA ARG A 53 -4.90 -7.90 -4.80
C ARG A 53 -4.47 -7.78 -6.26
N GLY A 54 -5.37 -7.38 -7.14
CA GLY A 54 -5.09 -7.32 -8.58
C GLY A 54 -4.94 -8.68 -9.23
N GLY A 55 -4.61 -8.71 -10.52
CA GLY A 55 -4.38 -9.96 -11.25
C GLY A 55 -2.90 -10.35 -11.22
N GLY A 56 -2.58 -11.49 -10.62
CA GLY A 56 -1.27 -12.14 -10.72
C GLY A 56 -0.29 -11.84 -9.57
N TRP A 57 0.00 -10.60 -9.27
CA TRP A 57 0.83 -10.20 -8.13
C TRP A 57 0.08 -9.18 -7.28
N ASP A 58 -0.02 -9.43 -5.98
CA ASP A 58 -0.83 -8.64 -5.04
C ASP A 58 -0.34 -7.21 -4.93
N ARG A 59 -1.19 -6.23 -5.28
CA ARG A 59 -0.84 -4.80 -5.24
C ARG A 59 -0.55 -4.29 -3.84
N TYR A 60 -1.29 -4.78 -2.85
CA TYR A 60 -1.17 -4.39 -1.44
C TYR A 60 -0.62 -5.52 -0.57
N ASN A 61 0.28 -6.31 -1.09
CA ASN A 61 1.04 -7.32 -0.36
C ASN A 61 2.54 -7.06 -0.60
N CYS A 62 3.40 -8.04 -0.38
CA CYS A 62 4.85 -7.93 -0.47
C CYS A 62 5.43 -8.34 -1.83
N ALA A 63 4.61 -8.59 -2.83
CA ALA A 63 5.06 -9.06 -4.14
C ALA A 63 5.75 -7.95 -4.96
N TRP A 64 6.43 -8.34 -6.02
CA TRP A 64 7.01 -7.43 -7.01
C TRP A 64 5.95 -6.51 -7.63
N GLY A 65 6.27 -5.22 -7.75
CA GLY A 65 5.34 -4.22 -8.27
C GLY A 65 4.21 -3.85 -7.32
N SER A 66 4.25 -4.36 -6.07
CA SER A 66 3.32 -3.98 -5.01
C SER A 66 3.65 -2.60 -4.44
N LEU A 67 2.72 -2.05 -3.65
CA LEU A 67 2.94 -0.80 -2.95
C LEU A 67 4.23 -0.84 -2.10
N LEU A 68 4.50 -1.96 -1.40
CA LEU A 68 5.73 -2.11 -0.62
C LEU A 68 6.96 -1.83 -1.48
N THR A 69 7.12 -2.52 -2.60
CA THR A 69 8.33 -2.40 -3.44
C THR A 69 8.43 -1.04 -4.11
N MET A 70 7.31 -0.41 -4.45
CA MET A 70 7.29 0.97 -4.94
C MET A 70 7.75 1.97 -3.88
N GLN A 71 7.48 1.70 -2.60
CA GLN A 71 7.80 2.61 -1.50
C GLN A 71 9.18 2.38 -0.86
N ILE A 72 9.84 1.26 -1.12
CA ILE A 72 11.16 0.99 -0.53
C ILE A 72 12.31 0.93 -1.55
N GLY A 73 12.02 0.59 -2.81
CA GLY A 73 13.05 0.22 -3.78
C GLY A 73 14.13 1.28 -4.04
N CYS A 74 13.80 2.56 -3.93
CA CYS A 74 14.75 3.66 -4.12
C CYS A 74 15.26 4.28 -2.81
N THR A 75 15.23 3.53 -1.69
CA THR A 75 15.60 4.05 -0.38
C THR A 75 16.89 3.43 0.18
N ASP A 76 17.39 3.99 1.26
CA ASP A 76 18.58 3.53 1.98
C ASP A 76 18.36 2.21 2.76
N GLU A 77 17.09 1.82 3.02
CA GLU A 77 16.76 0.59 3.74
C GLU A 77 16.62 -0.64 2.84
N CYS A 78 16.66 -0.46 1.50
CA CYS A 78 16.38 -1.52 0.55
C CYS A 78 17.56 -1.83 -0.36
N ASP A 79 17.82 -3.10 -0.55
CA ASP A 79 18.57 -3.69 -1.65
C ASP A 79 17.87 -4.98 -2.12
N CYS A 80 18.24 -5.49 -3.29
CA CYS A 80 17.63 -6.68 -3.82
C CYS A 80 18.65 -7.51 -4.65
N ASN A 81 18.56 -8.84 -4.54
CA ASN A 81 19.35 -9.77 -5.35
C ASN A 81 18.82 -9.91 -6.80
N TRP A 82 17.61 -9.44 -7.06
CA TRP A 82 17.01 -9.49 -8.39
C TRP A 82 17.29 -8.21 -9.18
N VAL A 83 16.92 -8.21 -10.45
CA VAL A 83 17.16 -7.09 -11.38
C VAL A 83 16.16 -5.96 -11.09
N TRP A 84 16.39 -5.21 -10.01
CA TRP A 84 15.68 -3.97 -9.68
C TRP A 84 16.54 -2.72 -9.94
N ASP A 85 17.61 -2.87 -10.72
CA ASP A 85 18.60 -1.83 -10.93
C ASP A 85 17.98 -0.49 -11.32
N LYS A 86 16.96 -0.51 -12.19
CA LYS A 86 16.28 0.70 -12.61
C LYS A 86 15.68 1.48 -11.43
N GLN A 87 15.05 0.79 -10.48
CA GLN A 87 14.46 1.42 -9.32
C GLN A 87 15.51 1.74 -8.24
N LEU A 88 16.38 0.79 -7.92
CA LEU A 88 17.42 0.95 -6.89
C LEU A 88 18.40 2.08 -7.20
N ASP A 89 18.74 2.28 -8.48
CA ASP A 89 19.75 3.21 -8.95
C ASP A 89 19.16 4.47 -9.63
N PHE A 90 17.85 4.71 -9.51
CA PHE A 90 17.17 5.86 -10.10
C PHE A 90 17.30 5.95 -11.62
N LEU A 91 17.21 4.80 -12.30
CA LEU A 91 17.35 4.67 -13.76
C LEU A 91 16.00 4.45 -14.47
N TRP A 92 14.88 4.67 -13.80
CA TRP A 92 13.57 4.46 -14.43
C TRP A 92 13.21 5.57 -15.41
N THR A 93 12.43 5.17 -16.40
CA THR A 93 11.83 6.03 -17.42
C THR A 93 10.35 5.68 -17.59
N ALA A 94 9.65 6.41 -18.44
CA ALA A 94 8.27 6.09 -18.81
C ALA A 94 8.10 4.69 -19.45
N GLU A 95 9.17 4.12 -19.98
CA GLU A 95 9.19 2.78 -20.58
C GLU A 95 9.48 1.67 -19.56
N THR A 96 9.70 2.00 -18.29
CA THR A 96 9.94 1.01 -17.23
C THR A 96 8.61 0.39 -16.81
N THR A 97 8.23 -0.71 -17.48
CA THR A 97 6.91 -1.33 -17.39
C THR A 97 6.54 -1.78 -15.97
N ASP A 98 7.52 -2.32 -15.21
CA ASP A 98 7.26 -2.84 -13.87
C ASP A 98 6.77 -1.75 -12.89
N LEU A 99 7.29 -0.53 -13.03
CA LEU A 99 6.88 0.61 -12.23
C LEU A 99 5.56 1.26 -12.72
N GLY A 100 5.10 0.90 -13.91
CA GLY A 100 3.82 1.35 -14.48
C GLY A 100 2.63 0.46 -14.15
N GLN A 101 2.86 -0.78 -13.69
CA GLN A 101 1.77 -1.75 -13.43
C GLN A 101 0.82 -1.29 -12.31
N PHE A 102 1.34 -0.61 -11.31
CA PHE A 102 0.52 -0.04 -10.23
C PHE A 102 -0.43 1.04 -10.75
N TYR A 103 0.06 1.93 -11.61
CA TYR A 103 -0.75 2.94 -12.30
C TYR A 103 -1.88 2.32 -13.12
N THR A 104 -1.53 1.42 -14.04
CA THR A 104 -2.49 0.79 -14.97
C THR A 104 -3.51 -0.10 -14.25
N GLY A 105 -3.20 -0.53 -13.05
CA GLY A 105 -4.12 -1.27 -12.19
C GLY A 105 -5.08 -0.40 -11.39
N LEU A 106 -4.63 0.72 -10.83
CA LEU A 106 -5.45 1.51 -9.91
C LEU A 106 -6.33 2.55 -10.61
N VAL A 107 -5.92 3.12 -11.74
CA VAL A 107 -6.79 4.06 -12.49
C VAL A 107 -8.12 3.42 -12.88
N PRO A 108 -8.16 2.20 -13.47
CA PRO A 108 -9.43 1.49 -13.69
C PRO A 108 -10.17 1.12 -12.41
N ALA A 109 -9.47 0.83 -11.29
CA ALA A 109 -10.12 0.53 -10.02
C ALA A 109 -10.92 1.73 -9.49
N VAL A 110 -10.41 2.96 -9.62
CA VAL A 110 -11.14 4.19 -9.30
C VAL A 110 -12.41 4.33 -10.17
N THR A 111 -12.32 4.02 -11.46
CA THR A 111 -13.49 4.03 -12.38
C THR A 111 -14.54 3.01 -11.97
N LYS A 112 -14.13 1.77 -11.65
CA LYS A 112 -15.02 0.72 -11.14
C LYS A 112 -15.74 1.14 -9.85
N ALA A 113 -15.00 1.78 -8.92
CA ALA A 113 -15.57 2.31 -7.69
C ALA A 113 -16.60 3.42 -7.97
N THR A 114 -16.32 4.32 -8.91
CA THR A 114 -17.25 5.38 -9.33
C THR A 114 -18.54 4.78 -9.89
N SER A 115 -18.43 3.81 -10.81
CA SER A 115 -19.59 3.10 -11.37
C SER A 115 -20.41 2.39 -10.28
N LEU A 116 -19.75 1.72 -9.34
CA LEU A 116 -20.42 1.00 -8.26
C LEU A 116 -21.17 1.96 -7.32
N LEU A 117 -20.57 3.09 -6.95
CA LEU A 117 -21.21 4.10 -6.12
C LEU A 117 -22.50 4.63 -6.75
N GLU A 118 -22.49 4.92 -8.07
CA GLU A 118 -23.67 5.41 -8.76
C GLU A 118 -24.78 4.35 -8.86
N ARG A 119 -24.41 3.09 -9.12
CA ARG A 119 -25.38 1.98 -9.10
C ARG A 119 -26.00 1.82 -7.71
N MET A 120 -25.19 1.90 -6.64
CA MET A 120 -25.70 1.83 -5.26
C MET A 120 -26.63 3.00 -4.89
N ARG A 121 -26.46 4.19 -5.49
CA ARG A 121 -27.39 5.32 -5.26
C ARG A 121 -28.81 4.99 -5.72
N LYS A 122 -28.94 4.29 -6.84
CA LYS A 122 -30.23 3.99 -7.50
C LYS A 122 -30.98 2.83 -6.84
N ILE A 123 -30.31 1.97 -6.08
CA ILE A 123 -30.92 0.79 -5.48
C ILE A 123 -31.74 1.14 -4.23
N SER A 124 -32.85 0.44 -4.04
CA SER A 124 -33.72 0.59 -2.86
C SER A 124 -33.44 -0.49 -1.82
N ILE A 125 -32.53 -0.18 -0.90
CA ILE A 125 -32.19 -0.99 0.29
C ILE A 125 -32.19 -0.13 1.54
N SER A 126 -32.04 -0.76 2.72
CA SER A 126 -31.94 -0.04 4.00
C SER A 126 -30.89 1.08 3.96
N ALA A 127 -31.30 2.29 4.32
CA ALA A 127 -30.44 3.47 4.22
C ALA A 127 -29.15 3.39 5.07
N PRO A 128 -29.13 2.84 6.29
CA PRO A 128 -27.90 2.65 7.06
C PRO A 128 -26.92 1.69 6.36
N ILE A 129 -27.43 0.61 5.81
CA ILE A 129 -26.64 -0.40 5.09
C ILE A 129 -26.06 0.20 3.81
N LYS A 130 -26.88 0.93 3.05
CA LYS A 130 -26.43 1.64 1.85
C LYS A 130 -25.30 2.60 2.17
N ARG A 131 -25.47 3.48 3.18
CA ARG A 131 -24.43 4.44 3.57
C ARG A 131 -23.12 3.75 3.95
N ARG A 132 -23.19 2.67 4.72
CA ARG A 132 -22.00 1.92 5.13
C ARG A 132 -21.25 1.33 3.92
N TYR A 133 -21.94 0.62 3.02
CA TYR A 133 -21.29 0.04 1.85
C TYR A 133 -20.75 1.10 0.88
N MET A 134 -21.46 2.22 0.73
CA MET A 134 -20.93 3.34 -0.04
C MET A 134 -19.68 3.94 0.62
N ALA A 135 -19.63 4.02 1.95
CA ALA A 135 -18.44 4.48 2.67
C ALA A 135 -17.23 3.57 2.47
N GLU A 136 -17.44 2.24 2.44
CA GLU A 136 -16.35 1.30 2.11
C GLU A 136 -15.79 1.54 0.71
N VAL A 137 -16.65 1.71 -0.29
CA VAL A 137 -16.21 1.95 -1.69
C VAL A 137 -15.55 3.32 -1.84
N ARG A 138 -16.06 4.36 -1.14
CA ARG A 138 -15.42 5.69 -1.12
C ARG A 138 -14.02 5.62 -0.49
N CYS A 139 -13.88 4.92 0.64
CA CYS A 139 -12.59 4.74 1.30
C CYS A 139 -11.58 4.06 0.37
N LEU A 140 -11.97 2.97 -0.31
CA LEU A 140 -11.12 2.30 -1.30
C LEU A 140 -10.76 3.23 -2.47
N ARG A 141 -11.73 3.96 -3.01
CA ARG A 141 -11.51 4.89 -4.14
C ARG A 141 -10.53 6.00 -3.77
N ALA A 142 -10.69 6.60 -2.60
CA ALA A 142 -9.80 7.64 -2.10
C ALA A 142 -8.40 7.12 -1.78
N MET A 143 -8.30 5.93 -1.21
CA MET A 143 -7.04 5.24 -0.96
C MET A 143 -6.25 5.02 -2.26
N TRP A 144 -6.89 4.50 -3.31
CA TRP A 144 -6.24 4.32 -4.61
C TRP A 144 -5.86 5.64 -5.27
N ALA A 145 -6.69 6.67 -5.13
CA ALA A 145 -6.36 8.01 -5.61
C ALA A 145 -5.14 8.58 -4.86
N TYR A 146 -5.06 8.38 -3.54
CA TYR A 146 -3.91 8.80 -2.75
C TYR A 146 -2.62 8.07 -3.18
N ASP A 147 -2.65 6.75 -3.32
CA ASP A 147 -1.47 5.98 -3.70
C ASP A 147 -0.97 6.35 -5.11
N LEU A 148 -1.90 6.64 -6.04
CA LEU A 148 -1.55 7.19 -7.36
C LEU A 148 -0.91 8.58 -7.24
N TYR A 149 -1.44 9.42 -6.35
CA TYR A 149 -0.93 10.76 -6.13
C TYR A 149 0.48 10.76 -5.51
N ASP A 150 0.70 9.94 -4.49
CA ASP A 150 2.01 9.81 -3.85
C ASP A 150 3.09 9.28 -4.81
N LEU A 151 2.71 8.34 -5.69
CA LEU A 151 3.68 7.70 -6.58
C LEU A 151 3.89 8.46 -7.90
N TYR A 152 2.84 9.01 -8.51
CA TYR A 152 2.89 9.58 -9.87
C TYR A 152 2.46 11.05 -9.95
N GLY A 153 2.09 11.66 -8.82
CA GLY A 153 1.48 12.99 -8.80
C GLY A 153 0.02 12.97 -9.26
N THR A 154 -0.55 14.11 -9.62
CA THR A 154 -1.92 14.15 -10.10
C THR A 154 -2.05 13.37 -11.41
N VAL A 155 -3.00 12.45 -11.47
CA VAL A 155 -3.29 11.64 -12.65
C VAL A 155 -4.77 11.75 -13.03
N PRO A 156 -5.15 11.63 -14.31
CA PRO A 156 -6.55 11.62 -14.68
C PRO A 156 -7.32 10.47 -14.03
N LEU A 157 -8.43 10.79 -13.38
CA LEU A 157 -9.34 9.83 -12.77
C LEU A 157 -10.74 10.01 -13.34
N ILE A 158 -11.45 8.93 -13.61
CA ILE A 158 -12.86 8.96 -13.98
C ILE A 158 -13.70 8.93 -12.71
N THR A 159 -14.11 10.12 -12.25
CA THR A 159 -14.96 10.33 -11.07
C THR A 159 -16.38 10.78 -11.43
N ASP A 160 -16.61 11.10 -12.70
CA ASP A 160 -17.93 11.42 -13.24
C ASP A 160 -18.71 10.11 -13.51
N PRO A 161 -19.89 9.91 -12.87
CA PRO A 161 -20.71 8.73 -13.08
C PRO A 161 -21.19 8.55 -14.51
N ASP A 162 -21.47 9.63 -15.23
CA ASP A 162 -21.96 9.58 -16.63
C ASP A 162 -20.90 9.06 -17.60
N ILE A 163 -19.62 9.26 -17.26
CA ILE A 163 -18.50 8.70 -18.00
C ILE A 163 -18.23 7.27 -17.52
N ALA A 164 -18.20 7.05 -16.21
CA ALA A 164 -17.84 5.75 -15.62
C ALA A 164 -18.85 4.64 -15.94
N LEU A 165 -20.12 4.97 -16.20
CA LEU A 165 -21.18 4.02 -16.55
C LEU A 165 -21.28 3.72 -18.04
N ASP A 166 -20.63 4.51 -18.88
CA ASP A 166 -20.67 4.38 -20.35
C ASP A 166 -19.28 3.96 -20.86
N PRO A 167 -19.10 2.69 -21.29
CA PRO A 167 -17.80 2.22 -21.78
C PRO A 167 -17.25 3.01 -22.96
N GLN A 168 -18.12 3.53 -23.84
CA GLN A 168 -17.67 4.31 -25.02
C GLN A 168 -17.18 5.68 -24.60
N LYS A 169 -17.89 6.35 -23.68
CA LYS A 169 -17.43 7.61 -23.10
C LYS A 169 -16.13 7.42 -22.32
N ALA A 170 -16.03 6.38 -21.49
CA ALA A 170 -14.82 6.08 -20.73
C ALA A 170 -13.61 5.84 -21.64
N GLN A 171 -13.79 5.10 -22.74
CA GLN A 171 -12.73 4.83 -23.72
C GLN A 171 -12.29 6.09 -24.48
N SER A 172 -13.21 7.01 -24.76
CA SER A 172 -12.92 8.27 -25.45
C SER A 172 -12.53 9.42 -24.53
N TYR A 173 -12.53 9.20 -23.21
CA TYR A 173 -12.20 10.21 -22.23
C TYR A 173 -10.71 10.41 -22.14
N MET A 174 -10.22 11.52 -22.68
CA MET A 174 -8.78 11.86 -22.75
C MET A 174 -8.52 13.20 -22.04
N PRO A 175 -8.66 13.26 -20.71
CA PRO A 175 -8.48 14.50 -19.97
C PRO A 175 -7.00 14.85 -19.80
N GLU A 176 -6.75 16.13 -19.50
CA GLU A 176 -5.49 16.58 -18.95
C GLU A 176 -5.34 16.16 -17.46
N ARG A 177 -4.17 16.37 -16.91
CA ARG A 177 -3.93 16.19 -15.45
C ARG A 177 -4.76 17.20 -14.66
N PRO A 178 -5.49 16.75 -13.62
CA PRO A 178 -6.20 17.68 -12.74
C PRO A 178 -5.24 18.51 -11.91
N SER A 179 -5.71 19.65 -11.41
CA SER A 179 -4.93 20.47 -10.48
C SER A 179 -4.69 19.71 -9.15
N ILE A 180 -3.60 20.06 -8.48
CA ILE A 180 -3.27 19.52 -7.15
C ILE A 180 -4.41 19.81 -6.17
N GLU A 181 -4.93 21.02 -6.18
CA GLU A 181 -6.02 21.44 -5.29
C GLU A 181 -7.27 20.55 -5.48
N TRP A 182 -7.68 20.30 -6.73
CA TRP A 182 -8.79 19.40 -7.02
C TRP A 182 -8.52 18.00 -6.49
N TYR A 183 -7.31 17.48 -6.75
CA TYR A 183 -6.94 16.12 -6.43
C TYR A 183 -6.92 15.87 -4.91
N VAL A 184 -6.26 16.76 -4.17
CA VAL A 184 -6.17 16.71 -2.71
C VAL A 184 -7.55 16.87 -2.07
N ASN A 185 -8.36 17.81 -2.57
CA ASN A 185 -9.71 18.02 -2.08
C ASN A 185 -10.64 16.83 -2.36
N PHE A 186 -10.49 16.17 -3.52
CA PHE A 186 -11.21 14.94 -3.84
C PHE A 186 -10.90 13.84 -2.82
N ILE A 187 -9.63 13.57 -2.55
CA ILE A 187 -9.23 12.53 -1.58
C ILE A 187 -9.75 12.86 -0.18
N ASP A 188 -9.52 14.09 0.29
CA ASP A 188 -9.90 14.53 1.63
C ASP A 188 -11.41 14.43 1.85
N THR A 189 -12.21 14.87 0.86
CA THR A 189 -13.67 14.80 0.93
C THR A 189 -14.17 13.36 0.96
N GLU A 190 -13.66 12.50 0.08
CA GLU A 190 -14.06 11.09 0.03
C GLU A 190 -13.73 10.34 1.32
N LEU A 191 -12.57 10.61 1.91
CA LEU A 191 -12.16 9.99 3.18
C LEU A 191 -13.00 10.48 4.36
N LYS A 192 -13.33 11.77 4.44
CA LYS A 192 -14.20 12.32 5.48
C LYS A 192 -15.61 11.76 5.41
N GLU A 193 -16.21 11.71 4.21
CA GLU A 193 -17.52 11.10 4.03
C GLU A 193 -17.52 9.59 4.34
N ALA A 194 -16.40 8.91 4.07
CA ALA A 194 -16.23 7.52 4.43
C ALA A 194 -16.12 7.34 5.96
N GLU A 195 -15.27 8.12 6.63
CA GLU A 195 -15.06 8.05 8.07
C GLU A 195 -16.36 8.17 8.86
N GLU A 196 -17.26 9.09 8.48
CA GLU A 196 -18.54 9.33 9.15
C GLU A 196 -19.46 8.10 9.17
N ASN A 197 -19.32 7.19 8.18
CA ASN A 197 -20.24 6.07 7.97
C ASN A 197 -19.57 4.68 8.11
N LEU A 198 -18.25 4.63 8.31
CA LEU A 198 -17.51 3.40 8.58
C LEU A 198 -17.58 3.04 10.07
N LYS A 199 -17.58 1.74 10.37
CA LYS A 199 -17.50 1.24 11.73
C LYS A 199 -16.05 1.28 12.25
N PRO A 200 -15.85 1.50 13.57
CA PRO A 200 -14.61 1.14 14.24
C PRO A 200 -14.28 -0.36 14.04
N ALA A 201 -13.02 -0.73 14.07
CA ALA A 201 -12.58 -2.11 13.85
C ALA A 201 -13.14 -3.07 14.93
N SER A 202 -13.23 -2.62 16.18
CA SER A 202 -13.80 -3.36 17.31
C SER A 202 -15.28 -3.72 17.14
N LEU A 203 -16.02 -2.97 16.31
CA LEU A 203 -17.45 -3.21 16.04
C LEU A 203 -17.71 -4.03 14.77
N LEU A 204 -16.65 -4.51 14.09
CA LEU A 204 -16.81 -5.43 12.97
C LEU A 204 -17.13 -6.84 13.47
N ALA A 205 -18.16 -7.46 12.88
CA ALA A 205 -18.41 -8.88 13.07
C ALA A 205 -17.22 -9.71 12.55
N ALA A 206 -17.07 -10.94 13.05
CA ALA A 206 -16.00 -11.83 12.60
C ALA A 206 -16.00 -12.06 11.08
N SER A 207 -17.21 -12.18 10.48
CA SER A 207 -17.39 -12.34 9.04
C SER A 207 -17.14 -11.07 8.21
N GLU A 208 -16.90 -9.93 8.86
CA GLU A 208 -16.64 -8.63 8.23
C GLU A 208 -15.15 -8.22 8.39
N TYR A 209 -14.35 -9.06 9.03
CA TYR A 209 -12.93 -8.78 9.25
C TYR A 209 -12.20 -8.55 7.92
N GLY A 210 -11.31 -7.56 7.88
CA GLY A 210 -10.62 -7.14 6.65
C GLY A 210 -11.37 -6.11 5.80
N ARG A 211 -12.60 -5.72 6.18
CA ARG A 211 -13.31 -4.62 5.51
C ARG A 211 -12.81 -3.26 5.97
N MET A 212 -13.05 -2.21 5.15
CA MET A 212 -12.69 -0.84 5.50
C MET A 212 -13.31 -0.40 6.82
N THR A 213 -12.52 0.25 7.65
CA THR A 213 -12.89 0.75 8.98
C THR A 213 -12.69 2.25 9.07
N LYS A 214 -13.29 2.86 10.11
CA LYS A 214 -13.03 4.27 10.46
C LYS A 214 -11.54 4.55 10.58
N GLY A 215 -10.80 3.69 11.28
CA GLY A 215 -9.35 3.84 11.44
C GLY A 215 -8.55 3.80 10.14
N ILE A 216 -8.96 2.99 9.16
CA ILE A 216 -8.30 2.96 7.83
C ILE A 216 -8.53 4.29 7.09
N ALA A 217 -9.77 4.84 7.12
CA ALA A 217 -10.02 6.15 6.52
C ALA A 217 -9.19 7.25 7.19
N GLN A 218 -9.11 7.25 8.52
CA GLN A 218 -8.27 8.17 9.30
C GLN A 218 -6.78 8.04 8.97
N MET A 219 -6.27 6.83 8.77
CA MET A 219 -4.88 6.61 8.34
C MET A 219 -4.57 7.19 6.97
N TYR A 220 -5.50 7.09 6.01
CA TYR A 220 -5.28 7.70 4.70
C TYR A 220 -5.44 9.22 4.71
N MET A 221 -6.29 9.79 5.58
CA MET A 221 -6.28 11.23 5.86
C MET A 221 -4.94 11.66 6.47
N LEU A 222 -4.43 10.92 7.45
CA LEU A 222 -3.13 11.17 8.07
C LEU A 222 -2.00 11.17 7.03
N LYS A 223 -1.95 10.15 6.17
CA LYS A 223 -0.96 10.06 5.08
C LYS A 223 -1.06 11.26 4.13
N LEU A 224 -2.27 11.63 3.70
CA LEU A 224 -2.48 12.79 2.84
C LEU A 224 -1.97 14.08 3.50
N TYR A 225 -2.28 14.30 4.77
CA TYR A 225 -1.89 15.51 5.47
C TYR A 225 -0.38 15.61 5.69
N MET A 226 0.27 14.50 6.04
CA MET A 226 1.74 14.42 6.15
C MET A 226 2.42 14.63 4.79
N HIS A 227 1.88 14.02 3.73
CA HIS A 227 2.37 14.20 2.36
C HIS A 227 2.30 15.67 1.95
N GLU A 228 1.15 16.31 2.10
CA GLU A 228 0.96 17.71 1.73
C GLU A 228 1.84 18.66 2.57
N ALA A 229 2.00 18.40 3.88
CA ALA A 229 2.89 19.19 4.73
C ALA A 229 4.34 19.20 4.19
N GLY A 230 4.85 18.03 3.79
CA GLY A 230 6.17 17.90 3.17
C GLY A 230 6.25 18.55 1.78
N GLN A 231 5.23 18.35 0.94
CA GLN A 231 5.16 18.91 -0.42
C GLN A 231 5.15 20.45 -0.39
N GLU A 232 4.33 21.04 0.50
CA GLU A 232 4.26 22.51 0.60
C GLU A 232 5.58 23.09 1.07
N ARG A 233 6.25 22.47 2.05
CA ARG A 233 7.54 22.95 2.57
C ARG A 233 8.67 22.82 1.57
N HIS A 234 8.90 21.63 1.03
CA HIS A 234 10.15 21.30 0.33
C HIS A 234 10.07 21.47 -1.18
N TYR A 235 8.88 21.41 -1.77
CA TYR A 235 8.73 21.41 -3.23
C TYR A 235 7.89 22.56 -3.76
N ARG A 236 7.00 23.14 -2.94
CA ARG A 236 6.17 24.30 -3.31
C ARG A 236 6.58 25.58 -2.56
N ASN A 237 7.46 25.49 -1.56
CA ASN A 237 8.00 26.59 -0.77
C ASN A 237 6.91 27.45 -0.08
N ASP A 238 5.86 26.83 0.42
CA ASP A 238 4.75 27.46 1.15
C ASP A 238 4.70 26.96 2.61
N GLU A 239 5.48 27.60 3.49
CA GLU A 239 5.53 27.23 4.91
C GLU A 239 4.19 27.48 5.63
N GLY A 240 3.40 28.45 5.17
CA GLY A 240 2.08 28.73 5.74
C GLY A 240 1.10 27.58 5.51
N LYS A 241 1.08 27.06 4.29
CA LYS A 241 0.29 25.86 3.99
C LYS A 241 0.86 24.59 4.64
N ALA A 242 2.17 24.43 4.68
CA ALA A 242 2.81 23.34 5.40
C ALA A 242 2.34 23.31 6.86
N MET A 243 2.34 24.46 7.53
CA MET A 243 1.87 24.57 8.91
C MET A 243 0.38 24.26 9.06
N MET A 244 -0.45 24.66 8.09
CA MET A 244 -1.86 24.30 8.07
C MET A 244 -2.04 22.76 8.02
N TRP A 245 -1.25 22.07 7.21
CA TRP A 245 -1.31 20.61 7.12
C TRP A 245 -0.79 19.94 8.40
N TRP A 246 0.28 20.44 9.02
CA TRP A 246 0.75 19.93 10.31
C TRP A 246 -0.30 20.04 11.42
N ASN A 247 -1.07 21.12 11.45
CA ASN A 247 -2.21 21.24 12.38
C ASN A 247 -3.30 20.19 12.11
N ARG A 248 -3.53 19.78 10.85
CA ARG A 248 -4.43 18.68 10.53
C ARG A 248 -3.88 17.32 10.96
N VAL A 249 -2.57 17.12 10.82
CA VAL A 249 -1.89 15.91 11.34
C VAL A 249 -2.06 15.82 12.85
N ASP A 250 -1.80 16.91 13.58
CA ASP A 250 -1.99 16.97 15.04
C ASP A 250 -3.43 16.63 15.42
N SER A 251 -4.40 17.26 14.77
CA SER A 251 -5.83 17.04 15.07
C SER A 251 -6.30 15.60 14.83
N ILE A 252 -5.94 15.01 13.68
CA ILE A 252 -6.40 13.63 13.37
C ILE A 252 -5.73 12.60 14.27
N THR A 253 -4.44 12.77 14.57
CA THR A 253 -3.71 11.87 15.47
C THR A 253 -4.19 11.97 16.91
N GLU A 254 -4.53 13.18 17.37
CA GLU A 254 -5.15 13.38 18.68
C GLU A 254 -6.49 12.63 18.80
N VAL A 255 -7.35 12.72 17.77
CA VAL A 255 -8.61 11.97 17.71
C VAL A 255 -8.36 10.47 17.78
N MET A 256 -7.47 9.93 16.95
CA MET A 256 -7.17 8.49 16.90
C MET A 256 -6.62 7.97 18.23
N ILE A 257 -5.77 8.75 18.91
CA ILE A 257 -5.22 8.40 20.24
C ILE A 257 -6.31 8.43 21.31
N LYS A 258 -7.16 9.47 21.33
CA LYS A 258 -8.24 9.60 22.31
C LYS A 258 -9.35 8.57 22.14
N ASP A 259 -9.64 8.15 20.91
CA ASP A 259 -10.62 7.10 20.62
C ASP A 259 -10.21 5.75 21.26
N GLY A 260 -8.92 5.50 21.49
CA GLY A 260 -8.41 4.33 22.19
C GLY A 260 -8.70 3.00 21.50
N GLU A 261 -8.99 3.02 20.20
CA GLU A 261 -9.32 1.83 19.39
C GLU A 261 -8.09 0.92 19.22
N TYR A 262 -6.89 1.52 19.18
CA TYR A 262 -5.63 0.83 18.93
C TYR A 262 -4.64 1.05 20.06
N SER A 263 -3.68 0.14 20.21
CA SER A 263 -2.60 0.24 21.21
C SER A 263 -1.34 -0.47 20.74
N LEU A 264 -0.19 0.02 21.19
CA LEU A 264 1.10 -0.62 20.87
C LEU A 264 1.18 -2.03 21.48
N GLN A 265 1.74 -2.97 20.72
CA GLN A 265 2.14 -4.27 21.24
C GLN A 265 3.37 -4.12 22.14
N LYS A 266 3.40 -4.87 23.24
CA LYS A 266 4.55 -4.89 24.15
C LYS A 266 5.78 -5.52 23.51
N ASP A 267 5.57 -6.55 22.71
CA ASP A 267 6.63 -7.20 21.93
C ASP A 267 6.51 -6.79 20.47
N TYR A 268 7.55 -6.15 19.96
CA TYR A 268 7.63 -5.70 18.55
C TYR A 268 7.41 -6.84 17.55
N MET A 269 7.99 -8.03 17.81
CA MET A 269 7.89 -9.16 16.88
C MET A 269 6.50 -9.78 16.85
N SER A 270 5.67 -9.57 17.89
CA SER A 270 4.29 -10.11 17.92
C SER A 270 3.38 -9.52 16.85
N ILE A 271 3.72 -8.34 16.31
CA ILE A 271 2.96 -7.69 15.23
C ILE A 271 2.91 -8.57 13.97
N TRP A 272 3.98 -9.31 13.69
CA TRP A 272 4.14 -10.18 12.51
C TRP A 272 4.19 -11.67 12.87
N SER A 273 3.61 -12.05 14.00
CA SER A 273 3.50 -13.45 14.40
C SER A 273 2.57 -14.23 13.46
N PRO A 274 2.69 -15.56 13.38
CA PRO A 274 1.77 -16.40 12.60
C PRO A 274 0.29 -16.22 12.93
N SER A 275 -0.02 -15.70 14.11
CA SER A 275 -1.38 -15.46 14.61
C SER A 275 -1.60 -13.96 14.89
N ASN A 276 -1.23 -13.10 13.95
CA ASN A 276 -1.36 -11.66 14.10
C ASN A 276 -2.75 -11.09 13.80
N GLN A 277 -3.73 -11.95 13.56
CA GLN A 277 -5.12 -11.56 13.31
C GLN A 277 -5.69 -10.78 14.49
N ARG A 278 -6.35 -9.65 14.20
CA ARG A 278 -6.96 -8.76 15.22
C ARG A 278 -5.96 -8.25 16.26
N ASN A 279 -4.70 -8.13 15.86
CA ASN A 279 -3.67 -7.49 16.67
C ASN A 279 -4.08 -6.04 16.98
N SER A 280 -3.95 -5.62 18.26
CA SER A 280 -4.40 -4.29 18.70
C SER A 280 -3.59 -3.13 18.11
N GLU A 281 -2.43 -3.38 17.55
CA GLU A 281 -1.61 -2.36 16.89
C GLU A 281 -1.94 -2.23 15.41
N VAL A 282 -2.45 -3.28 14.76
CA VAL A 282 -2.71 -3.28 13.31
C VAL A 282 -4.00 -2.54 12.99
N ILE A 283 -3.90 -1.48 12.20
CA ILE A 283 -5.03 -0.66 11.74
C ILE A 283 -5.56 -1.17 10.40
N PHE A 284 -4.64 -1.46 9.45
CA PHE A 284 -5.00 -1.96 8.14
C PHE A 284 -4.29 -3.27 7.84
N PRO A 285 -4.92 -4.40 8.10
CA PRO A 285 -4.45 -5.71 7.67
C PRO A 285 -4.95 -6.05 6.27
N ILE A 286 -4.15 -6.79 5.51
CA ILE A 286 -4.64 -7.57 4.36
C ILE A 286 -4.76 -9.02 4.84
N PRO A 287 -5.98 -9.56 5.02
CA PRO A 287 -6.19 -10.94 5.41
C PRO A 287 -5.63 -11.90 4.36
N ASN A 288 -4.90 -12.90 4.79
CA ASN A 288 -4.22 -13.84 3.91
C ASN A 288 -4.70 -15.28 4.14
N PHE A 289 -4.76 -16.03 3.04
CA PHE A 289 -5.09 -17.45 3.01
C PHE A 289 -4.07 -18.15 2.12
N PRO A 290 -3.35 -19.17 2.60
CA PRO A 290 -2.32 -19.84 1.79
C PRO A 290 -2.89 -20.60 0.59
N GLU A 291 -4.15 -21.04 0.69
CA GLU A 291 -4.84 -21.74 -0.39
C GLU A 291 -5.18 -20.79 -1.55
N GLY A 292 -4.99 -21.27 -2.76
CA GLY A 292 -5.34 -20.51 -3.98
C GLY A 292 -4.41 -19.32 -4.28
N GLY A 293 -3.24 -19.25 -3.63
CA GLY A 293 -2.26 -18.18 -3.90
C GLY A 293 -2.64 -16.83 -3.29
N LEU A 294 -3.45 -16.82 -2.24
CA LEU A 294 -3.92 -15.61 -1.55
C LEU A 294 -3.20 -15.36 -0.21
N GLY A 295 -2.02 -15.95 -0.01
CA GLY A 295 -1.24 -15.86 1.21
C GLY A 295 -0.27 -14.68 1.24
N ASN A 296 0.39 -14.55 2.39
CA ASN A 296 1.55 -13.69 2.55
C ASN A 296 2.79 -14.39 1.96
N CYS A 297 3.53 -13.72 1.10
CA CYS A 297 4.72 -14.28 0.44
C CYS A 297 6.03 -13.57 0.85
N PHE A 298 5.99 -12.76 1.90
CA PHE A 298 7.15 -11.95 2.32
C PHE A 298 8.38 -12.82 2.60
N LEU A 299 8.21 -13.90 3.37
CA LEU A 299 9.33 -14.80 3.69
C LEU A 299 9.93 -15.47 2.46
N ALA A 300 9.11 -15.85 1.48
CA ALA A 300 9.60 -16.43 0.24
C ALA A 300 10.49 -15.45 -0.53
N HIS A 301 10.16 -14.16 -0.53
CA HIS A 301 10.98 -13.13 -1.16
C HIS A 301 12.26 -12.80 -0.37
N ALA A 302 12.21 -12.91 0.95
CA ALA A 302 13.31 -12.49 1.83
C ALA A 302 14.36 -13.58 2.06
N LEU A 303 13.94 -14.82 2.37
CA LEU A 303 14.84 -15.86 2.87
C LEU A 303 15.85 -16.35 1.84
N PRO A 304 17.14 -16.49 2.21
CA PRO A 304 18.19 -17.05 1.35
C PRO A 304 17.86 -18.48 0.92
N ALA A 305 18.28 -18.87 -0.28
CA ALA A 305 17.98 -20.19 -0.85
C ALA A 305 18.47 -21.36 0.02
N ASP A 306 19.56 -21.18 0.77
CA ASP A 306 20.14 -22.17 1.69
C ASP A 306 19.65 -22.05 3.13
N TYR A 307 18.75 -21.10 3.45
CA TYR A 307 18.12 -21.03 4.78
C TYR A 307 17.37 -22.32 5.09
N VAL A 308 17.53 -22.83 6.32
CA VAL A 308 16.82 -24.00 6.81
C VAL A 308 16.06 -23.62 8.07
N SER A 309 14.74 -23.86 8.06
CA SER A 309 13.88 -23.67 9.23
C SER A 309 14.32 -24.60 10.37
N GLN A 310 14.52 -24.02 11.55
CA GLN A 310 14.77 -24.81 12.76
C GLN A 310 13.49 -25.41 13.34
N ASN A 311 12.32 -24.97 12.85
CA ASN A 311 11.01 -25.50 13.24
C ASN A 311 10.50 -26.59 12.29
N GLY A 312 11.30 -27.00 11.31
CA GLY A 312 10.94 -28.05 10.35
C GLY A 312 9.92 -27.64 9.31
N ILE A 313 9.70 -26.32 9.10
CA ILE A 313 8.73 -25.81 8.13
C ILE A 313 9.37 -25.80 6.74
N ALA A 314 8.66 -26.36 5.75
CA ALA A 314 9.07 -26.30 4.35
C ALA A 314 8.75 -24.91 3.78
N LEU A 315 9.78 -24.14 3.45
CA LEU A 315 9.68 -22.78 2.96
C LEU A 315 10.17 -22.66 1.53
N THR A 316 9.45 -21.92 0.70
CA THR A 316 10.01 -21.35 -0.55
C THR A 316 10.95 -20.21 -0.20
N LYS A 317 12.10 -20.13 -0.87
CA LYS A 317 13.18 -19.19 -0.54
C LYS A 317 13.82 -18.66 -1.82
N TRP A 318 13.48 -17.43 -2.17
CA TRP A 318 14.01 -16.76 -3.37
C TRP A 318 15.17 -15.81 -3.09
N GLY A 319 15.34 -15.38 -1.84
CA GLY A 319 16.50 -14.61 -1.39
C GLY A 319 16.64 -13.26 -2.05
N GLY A 320 15.53 -12.57 -2.34
CA GLY A 320 15.54 -11.29 -3.05
C GLY A 320 15.82 -10.09 -2.14
N PHE A 321 15.09 -10.00 -1.03
CA PHE A 321 15.05 -8.81 -0.18
C PHE A 321 16.26 -8.68 0.73
N LEU A 322 16.87 -7.50 0.76
CA LEU A 322 18.04 -7.19 1.58
C LEU A 322 17.93 -5.81 2.23
N VAL A 323 18.49 -5.71 3.42
CA VAL A 323 18.77 -4.44 4.12
C VAL A 323 20.26 -4.15 3.99
N PRO A 324 20.69 -3.04 3.37
CA PRO A 324 22.09 -2.64 3.29
C PRO A 324 22.74 -2.58 4.69
N TRP A 325 24.03 -2.96 4.79
CA TRP A 325 24.75 -2.94 6.06
C TRP A 325 24.83 -1.53 6.64
N ASP A 326 24.95 -0.50 5.81
CA ASP A 326 25.01 0.89 6.25
C ASP A 326 23.72 1.28 6.99
N PHE A 327 22.55 0.85 6.53
CA PHE A 327 21.29 1.06 7.24
C PHE A 327 21.18 0.17 8.49
N TYR A 328 21.52 -1.12 8.38
CA TYR A 328 21.50 -2.05 9.49
C TYR A 328 22.37 -1.58 10.67
N ASP A 329 23.52 -0.97 10.40
CA ASP A 329 24.47 -0.49 11.41
C ASP A 329 24.04 0.82 12.09
N THR A 330 22.98 1.47 11.60
CA THR A 330 22.38 2.60 12.30
C THR A 330 21.60 2.19 13.55
N TYR A 331 21.17 0.93 13.64
CA TYR A 331 20.55 0.41 14.87
C TYR A 331 21.57 0.21 15.98
N ASP A 332 21.24 0.65 17.20
CA ASP A 332 22.00 0.23 18.38
C ASP A 332 21.94 -1.31 18.52
N PRO A 333 23.06 -1.99 18.85
CA PRO A 333 23.07 -3.43 19.03
C PRO A 333 22.08 -3.97 20.07
N LYS A 334 21.59 -3.13 20.99
CA LYS A 334 20.61 -3.47 22.02
C LYS A 334 19.17 -3.16 21.60
N ASP A 335 18.96 -2.55 20.43
CA ASP A 335 17.63 -2.30 19.89
C ASP A 335 17.01 -3.64 19.45
N LYS A 336 15.94 -4.06 20.11
CA LYS A 336 15.25 -5.34 19.83
C LYS A 336 14.62 -5.40 18.45
N ARG A 337 14.31 -4.25 17.83
CA ARG A 337 13.78 -4.18 16.45
C ARG A 337 14.78 -4.74 15.43
N ARG A 338 16.07 -4.66 15.74
CA ARG A 338 17.15 -5.26 14.95
C ARG A 338 17.00 -6.78 14.80
N ASN A 339 16.28 -7.45 15.71
CA ASN A 339 16.01 -8.90 15.63
C ASN A 339 15.11 -9.26 14.43
N ALA A 340 14.40 -8.30 13.84
CA ALA A 340 13.66 -8.47 12.59
C ALA A 340 14.57 -8.51 11.35
N LEU A 341 15.90 -8.32 11.52
CA LEU A 341 16.87 -8.25 10.44
C LEU A 341 17.94 -9.32 10.68
N LEU A 342 17.94 -10.40 9.87
CA LEU A 342 18.88 -11.50 10.05
C LEU A 342 20.26 -11.15 9.48
N ALA A 343 21.23 -10.95 10.36
CA ALA A 343 22.66 -10.91 10.01
C ALA A 343 23.28 -12.32 9.97
N THR A 344 22.69 -13.27 10.69
CA THR A 344 23.09 -14.68 10.72
C THR A 344 21.89 -15.59 10.57
N TYR A 345 22.07 -16.76 9.96
CA TYR A 345 21.00 -17.76 9.84
C TYR A 345 21.54 -19.19 9.77
N TRP A 346 20.67 -20.16 10.06
CA TRP A 346 20.98 -21.58 9.97
C TRP A 346 20.79 -22.12 8.55
N ASN A 347 21.80 -22.82 8.00
CA ASN A 347 21.75 -23.41 6.66
C ASN A 347 21.62 -24.94 6.66
N GLY A 348 21.26 -25.54 7.77
CA GLY A 348 21.16 -27.00 7.93
C GLY A 348 22.48 -27.67 8.36
N LYS A 349 23.59 -26.95 8.32
CA LYS A 349 24.93 -27.46 8.72
C LYS A 349 25.62 -26.57 9.75
N LYS A 350 25.51 -25.26 9.61
CA LYS A 350 26.12 -24.26 10.49
C LYS A 350 25.31 -22.95 10.49
N MET A 351 25.59 -22.10 11.48
CA MET A 351 25.21 -20.69 11.39
C MET A 351 26.09 -20.00 10.34
N VAL A 352 25.46 -19.32 9.41
CA VAL A 352 26.12 -18.52 8.37
C VAL A 352 26.10 -17.06 8.81
N ASP A 353 27.25 -16.44 8.92
CA ASP A 353 27.38 -14.99 9.08
C ASP A 353 27.35 -14.32 7.69
N ARG A 354 26.34 -13.54 7.43
CA ARG A 354 26.16 -12.89 6.13
C ARG A 354 27.23 -11.83 5.81
N ARG A 355 27.90 -11.28 6.82
CA ARG A 355 28.98 -10.32 6.60
C ARG A 355 30.26 -10.96 6.12
N THR A 356 30.57 -12.13 6.64
CA THR A 356 31.90 -12.75 6.47
C THR A 356 31.89 -14.02 5.65
N GLU A 357 30.77 -14.75 5.59
CA GLU A 357 30.70 -16.08 4.98
C GLU A 357 29.78 -16.16 3.78
N TYR A 358 28.87 -15.17 3.59
CA TYR A 358 27.94 -15.17 2.45
C TYR A 358 28.59 -14.58 1.21
N THR A 359 28.53 -15.30 0.10
CA THR A 359 29.17 -14.93 -1.18
C THR A 359 28.25 -14.18 -2.15
N GLY A 360 26.97 -14.01 -1.82
CA GLY A 360 26.02 -13.24 -2.62
C GLY A 360 26.05 -11.74 -2.30
N LYS A 361 25.03 -11.03 -2.71
CA LYS A 361 24.90 -9.59 -2.48
C LYS A 361 24.89 -9.28 -0.96
N PRO A 362 25.67 -8.27 -0.49
CA PRO A 362 25.82 -7.98 0.92
C PRO A 362 24.54 -7.36 1.49
N GLY A 363 24.22 -7.68 2.75
CA GLY A 363 23.09 -7.13 3.49
C GLY A 363 22.47 -8.11 4.46
N ALA A 364 21.71 -7.59 5.44
CA ALA A 364 20.87 -8.40 6.32
C ALA A 364 19.59 -8.81 5.59
N VAL A 365 18.93 -9.85 6.05
CA VAL A 365 17.64 -10.31 5.50
C VAL A 365 16.50 -9.70 6.34
N PRO A 366 15.55 -8.96 5.74
CA PRO A 366 14.38 -8.52 6.47
C PRO A 366 13.49 -9.75 6.79
N MET A 367 13.38 -10.10 8.06
CA MET A 367 12.55 -11.19 8.56
C MET A 367 11.55 -10.66 9.57
N LYS A 368 10.74 -9.70 9.16
CA LYS A 368 9.65 -9.20 10.01
C LYS A 368 8.63 -10.28 10.28
N TYR A 369 8.11 -10.91 9.22
CA TYR A 369 7.19 -12.05 9.36
C TYR A 369 7.93 -13.27 9.87
N GLN A 370 7.32 -13.95 10.82
CA GLN A 370 7.87 -15.17 11.42
C GLN A 370 7.47 -16.40 10.61
N GLU A 371 8.24 -17.48 10.75
CA GLU A 371 7.88 -18.76 10.16
C GLU A 371 6.49 -19.22 10.61
N ASN A 372 5.63 -19.57 9.65
CA ASN A 372 4.25 -19.94 9.91
C ASN A 372 4.01 -21.41 9.57
N PRO A 373 3.53 -22.25 10.51
CA PRO A 373 3.20 -23.65 10.23
C PRO A 373 2.14 -23.84 9.14
N SER A 374 1.33 -22.83 8.83
CA SER A 374 0.35 -22.86 7.73
C SER A 374 0.97 -22.70 6.35
N THR A 375 2.29 -22.53 6.25
CA THR A 375 2.97 -22.25 4.99
C THR A 375 2.74 -23.35 3.96
N THR A 376 2.24 -22.97 2.78
CA THR A 376 2.06 -23.84 1.62
C THR A 376 2.83 -23.25 0.45
N GLY A 377 3.97 -23.85 0.11
CA GLY A 377 4.86 -23.31 -0.92
C GLY A 377 5.44 -21.95 -0.53
N GLN A 378 5.02 -20.91 -1.22
CA GLN A 378 5.44 -19.53 -0.97
C GLN A 378 4.47 -18.72 -0.10
N TRP A 379 3.32 -19.28 0.25
CA TRP A 379 2.21 -18.59 0.88
C TRP A 379 2.01 -19.03 2.32
N ASP A 380 1.75 -18.09 3.21
CA ASP A 380 1.32 -18.37 4.57
C ASP A 380 0.10 -17.51 4.96
N ALA A 381 -0.51 -17.82 6.11
CA ALA A 381 -1.73 -17.16 6.60
C ALA A 381 -1.48 -15.93 7.46
N SER A 382 -0.22 -15.50 7.67
CA SER A 382 0.05 -14.27 8.41
C SER A 382 -0.50 -13.07 7.67
N GLU A 383 -1.26 -12.22 8.33
CA GLU A 383 -1.82 -11.03 7.71
C GLU A 383 -0.73 -10.07 7.32
N TYR A 384 -0.83 -9.50 6.12
CA TYR A 384 0.09 -8.46 5.72
C TYR A 384 -0.35 -7.12 6.32
N VAL A 385 0.57 -6.43 7.00
CA VAL A 385 0.31 -5.18 7.73
C VAL A 385 0.63 -3.99 6.82
N ILE A 386 -0.39 -3.20 6.49
CA ILE A 386 -0.23 -1.96 5.69
C ILE A 386 0.01 -0.76 6.60
N ASN A 387 -0.81 -0.61 7.66
CA ASN A 387 -0.69 0.49 8.63
C ASN A 387 -0.88 -0.02 10.05
N ARG A 388 -0.18 0.60 10.97
CA ARG A 388 -0.26 0.28 12.39
C ARG A 388 -0.12 1.50 13.29
N TYR A 389 -0.55 1.35 14.54
CA TYR A 389 -0.72 2.44 15.49
C TYR A 389 0.57 3.23 15.81
N ALA A 390 1.74 2.59 15.76
CA ALA A 390 3.01 3.29 15.90
C ALA A 390 3.19 4.43 14.88
N GLU A 391 2.58 4.32 13.69
CA GLU A 391 2.58 5.40 12.70
C GLU A 391 1.84 6.65 13.21
N VAL A 392 0.70 6.45 13.88
CA VAL A 392 -0.08 7.53 14.50
C VAL A 392 0.72 8.23 15.60
N ILE A 393 1.38 7.44 16.47
CA ILE A 393 2.21 7.94 17.58
C ILE A 393 3.36 8.82 17.06
N LEU A 394 4.14 8.30 16.10
CA LEU A 394 5.29 9.04 15.57
C LEU A 394 4.87 10.21 14.67
N ALA A 395 3.73 10.12 13.97
CA ALA A 395 3.19 11.24 13.21
C ALA A 395 2.76 12.39 14.14
N ARG A 396 2.15 12.10 15.30
CA ARG A 396 1.83 13.12 16.29
C ARG A 396 3.09 13.77 16.87
N ALA A 397 4.10 12.98 17.20
CA ALA A 397 5.38 13.52 17.69
C ALA A 397 6.02 14.48 16.67
N GLU A 398 5.93 14.12 15.38
CA GLU A 398 6.43 14.94 14.27
C GLU A 398 5.61 16.23 14.13
N ALA A 399 4.29 16.16 14.14
CA ALA A 399 3.42 17.34 14.06
C ALA A 399 3.65 18.30 15.23
N LEU A 400 3.73 17.81 16.45
CA LEU A 400 4.01 18.63 17.63
C LEU A 400 5.36 19.32 17.51
N ASN A 401 6.39 18.61 17.02
CA ASN A 401 7.69 19.23 16.77
C ASN A 401 7.61 20.31 15.69
N GLU A 402 6.87 20.05 14.61
CA GLU A 402 6.73 21.04 13.52
C GLU A 402 5.95 22.30 13.93
N ILE A 403 5.01 22.17 14.84
CA ILE A 403 4.18 23.29 15.31
C ILE A 403 4.86 24.03 16.47
N TYR A 404 5.35 23.30 17.48
CA TYR A 404 5.78 23.85 18.76
C TYR A 404 7.26 23.61 19.12
N GLY A 405 7.99 22.83 18.33
CA GLY A 405 9.33 22.32 18.68
C GLY A 405 9.27 21.05 19.54
N PRO A 406 10.41 20.56 20.08
CA PRO A 406 10.52 19.30 20.81
C PRO A 406 9.91 19.40 22.21
N THR A 407 8.59 19.54 22.28
CA THR A 407 7.83 19.57 23.54
C THR A 407 7.99 18.27 24.33
N GLN A 408 7.67 18.31 25.62
CA GLN A 408 7.68 17.08 26.43
C GLN A 408 6.69 16.04 25.88
N GLU A 409 5.50 16.45 25.48
CA GLU A 409 4.52 15.55 24.84
C GLU A 409 5.10 14.85 23.60
N ALA A 410 5.77 15.61 22.71
CA ALA A 410 6.40 15.03 21.52
C ALA A 410 7.48 13.98 21.89
N LYS A 411 8.24 14.24 22.95
CA LYS A 411 9.27 13.32 23.47
C LYS A 411 8.64 12.09 24.13
N ASP A 412 7.56 12.25 24.88
CA ASP A 412 6.85 11.15 25.54
C ASP A 412 6.29 10.14 24.52
N LEU A 413 5.81 10.61 23.37
CA LEU A 413 5.40 9.74 22.27
C LEU A 413 6.56 8.92 21.67
N VAL A 414 7.75 9.52 21.56
CA VAL A 414 8.97 8.79 21.15
C VAL A 414 9.40 7.80 22.23
N HIS A 415 9.30 8.20 23.51
CA HIS A 415 9.61 7.31 24.65
C HIS A 415 8.73 6.06 24.64
N GLU A 416 7.44 6.18 24.31
CA GLU A 416 6.50 5.06 24.21
C GLU A 416 6.98 4.01 23.19
N ILE A 417 7.44 4.45 22.01
CA ILE A 417 8.00 3.57 20.98
C ILE A 417 9.32 2.92 21.47
N ARG A 418 10.21 3.70 22.06
CA ARG A 418 11.54 3.23 22.48
C ARG A 418 11.50 2.34 23.73
N GLU A 419 10.51 2.48 24.58
CA GLU A 419 10.35 1.64 25.78
C GLU A 419 10.18 0.16 25.42
N ARG A 420 9.53 -0.18 24.32
CA ARG A 420 9.45 -1.57 23.83
C ARG A 420 10.70 -2.03 23.08
N ALA A 421 11.45 -1.08 22.50
CA ALA A 421 12.65 -1.38 21.72
C ALA A 421 13.87 -1.71 22.60
N PHE A 422 13.95 -1.18 23.81
CA PHE A 422 15.10 -1.37 24.71
C PHE A 422 14.69 -1.94 26.06
N ASP A 423 15.47 -2.90 26.56
CA ASP A 423 15.32 -3.37 27.94
C ASP A 423 15.83 -2.31 28.92
N ASN A 424 15.13 -2.16 30.03
CA ASN A 424 15.46 -1.17 31.06
C ASN A 424 15.59 0.26 30.54
N TYR A 425 14.65 0.66 29.68
CA TYR A 425 14.67 1.95 28.98
C TYR A 425 14.68 3.14 29.95
N LYS A 426 13.83 3.14 30.99
CA LYS A 426 13.68 4.23 31.94
C LYS A 426 14.98 4.42 32.76
N GLY A 427 15.46 5.65 32.84
CA GLY A 427 16.74 6.02 33.48
C GLY A 427 17.98 5.65 32.65
N SER A 428 17.81 5.10 31.44
CA SER A 428 18.91 4.70 30.57
C SER A 428 19.51 5.87 29.77
N LYS A 429 20.66 5.60 29.13
CA LYS A 429 21.20 6.53 28.13
C LYS A 429 20.25 6.78 26.94
N TYR A 430 19.43 5.82 26.61
CA TYR A 430 18.48 5.89 25.47
C TYR A 430 17.31 6.84 25.74
N GLU A 431 16.81 6.88 26.98
CA GLU A 431 15.82 7.87 27.41
C GLU A 431 16.45 9.27 27.47
N LYS A 432 17.67 9.36 28.05
CA LYS A 432 18.39 10.63 28.13
C LYS A 432 18.68 11.25 26.77
N GLU A 433 19.03 10.43 25.78
CA GLU A 433 19.25 10.86 24.40
C GLU A 433 18.07 11.71 23.85
N ILE A 434 16.85 11.25 24.07
CA ILE A 434 15.63 11.96 23.63
C ILE A 434 15.41 13.23 24.48
N ASN A 435 15.56 13.12 25.79
CA ASN A 435 15.34 14.22 26.71
C ASN A 435 16.31 15.40 26.47
N ASP A 436 17.52 15.12 26.06
CA ASP A 436 18.57 16.10 25.80
C ASP A 436 18.37 16.87 24.48
N ILE A 437 17.48 16.43 23.57
CA ILE A 437 17.19 17.15 22.33
C ILE A 437 16.34 18.39 22.64
N THR A 438 16.87 19.57 22.40
CA THR A 438 16.19 20.86 22.64
C THR A 438 15.96 21.67 21.36
N ASP A 439 16.61 21.26 20.28
CA ASP A 439 16.50 21.91 18.97
C ASP A 439 15.48 21.22 18.08
N LYS A 440 14.65 22.01 17.36
CA LYS A 440 13.57 21.53 16.49
C LYS A 440 14.09 20.68 15.32
N ASP A 441 15.18 21.11 14.69
CA ASP A 441 15.73 20.42 13.52
C ASP A 441 16.46 19.14 13.95
N ALA A 442 17.14 19.16 15.12
CA ALA A 442 17.74 17.97 15.71
C ALA A 442 16.67 16.92 16.04
N PHE A 443 15.52 17.34 16.57
CA PHE A 443 14.43 16.41 16.86
C PHE A 443 13.76 15.88 15.60
N ARG A 444 13.57 16.72 14.58
CA ARG A 444 13.10 16.29 13.26
C ARG A 444 14.03 15.23 12.65
N ALA A 445 15.33 15.46 12.67
CA ALA A 445 16.31 14.50 12.18
C ALA A 445 16.31 13.19 13.00
N HIS A 446 16.07 13.28 14.33
CA HIS A 446 15.90 12.09 15.18
C HIS A 446 14.62 11.32 14.80
N LEU A 447 13.49 11.99 14.63
CA LEU A 447 12.22 11.37 14.20
C LEU A 447 12.35 10.62 12.89
N LEU A 448 13.05 11.18 11.90
CA LEU A 448 13.31 10.49 10.63
C LEU A 448 14.10 9.19 10.82
N LYS A 449 15.08 9.17 11.75
CA LYS A 449 15.82 7.95 12.11
C LYS A 449 14.93 6.97 12.87
N GLU A 450 14.19 7.44 13.87
CA GLU A 450 13.31 6.60 14.68
C GLU A 450 12.25 5.91 13.82
N ARG A 451 11.65 6.64 12.87
CA ARG A 451 10.72 6.08 11.88
C ARG A 451 11.40 5.06 10.98
N GLY A 452 12.64 5.29 10.55
CA GLY A 452 13.43 4.33 9.78
C GLY A 452 13.65 3.02 10.54
N TRP A 453 14.00 3.09 11.84
CA TRP A 453 14.17 1.89 12.68
C TRP A 453 12.86 1.18 12.96
N GLU A 454 11.79 1.93 13.19
CA GLU A 454 10.48 1.41 13.53
C GLU A 454 9.79 0.73 12.34
N PHE A 455 9.85 1.34 11.18
CA PHE A 455 9.10 0.93 9.98
C PHE A 455 9.96 0.31 8.88
N CYS A 456 11.18 -0.11 9.17
CA CYS A 456 12.04 -0.76 8.19
C CYS A 456 11.29 -1.88 7.45
N TRP A 457 11.27 -1.82 6.12
CA TRP A 457 10.56 -2.78 5.26
C TRP A 457 9.03 -2.82 5.45
N GLU A 458 8.42 -1.67 5.79
CA GLU A 458 6.95 -1.52 5.84
C GLU A 458 6.41 -0.54 4.79
N GLY A 459 7.24 -0.04 3.89
CA GLY A 459 6.81 0.89 2.85
C GLY A 459 6.69 2.35 3.32
N MET A 460 7.33 2.72 4.44
CA MET A 460 7.25 4.08 4.98
C MET A 460 8.46 4.96 4.61
N ARG A 461 9.59 4.35 4.22
CA ARG A 461 10.85 5.08 4.09
C ARG A 461 10.84 6.13 2.97
N ARG A 462 10.33 5.79 1.78
CA ARG A 462 10.27 6.74 0.66
C ARG A 462 9.38 7.95 0.99
N PRO A 463 8.12 7.80 1.42
CA PRO A 463 7.30 8.95 1.80
C PRO A 463 7.92 9.77 2.95
N ASP A 464 8.59 9.14 3.91
CA ASP A 464 9.30 9.85 4.97
C ASP A 464 10.46 10.68 4.42
N LEU A 465 11.31 10.11 3.57
CA LEU A 465 12.43 10.81 2.94
C LEU A 465 11.96 11.96 2.05
N ILE A 466 10.87 11.79 1.30
CA ILE A 466 10.27 12.87 0.49
C ILE A 466 9.76 13.98 1.40
N ARG A 467 9.00 13.65 2.46
CA ARG A 467 8.44 14.62 3.39
C ARG A 467 9.49 15.47 4.09
N HIS A 468 10.67 14.89 4.34
CA HIS A 468 11.82 15.57 4.92
C HIS A 468 12.73 16.26 3.88
N GLY A 469 12.45 16.13 2.58
CA GLY A 469 13.29 16.67 1.52
C GLY A 469 14.62 15.92 1.32
N GLU A 470 14.71 14.67 1.84
CA GLU A 470 15.96 13.92 1.97
C GLU A 470 16.09 12.72 1.02
N LEU A 471 15.07 12.44 0.18
CA LEU A 471 15.12 11.25 -0.68
C LEU A 471 16.35 11.25 -1.58
N ILE A 472 16.66 12.38 -2.20
CA ILE A 472 17.76 12.49 -3.18
C ILE A 472 19.13 12.45 -2.50
N SER A 473 19.24 12.91 -1.25
CA SER A 473 20.50 12.99 -0.51
C SER A 473 20.87 11.70 0.23
N ILE A 474 19.87 10.98 0.75
CA ILE A 474 20.06 9.82 1.64
C ILE A 474 19.89 8.50 0.90
N ALA A 475 18.98 8.44 -0.07
CA ALA A 475 18.63 7.20 -0.73
C ALA A 475 19.84 6.53 -1.41
N ARG A 476 19.81 5.21 -1.46
CA ARG A 476 20.76 4.44 -2.25
C ARG A 476 20.71 4.88 -3.72
N GLY A 477 21.84 4.82 -4.43
CA GLY A 477 21.89 5.27 -5.82
C GLY A 477 21.88 6.81 -5.97
N LYS A 478 22.05 7.54 -4.89
CA LYS A 478 21.96 9.02 -4.84
C LYS A 478 22.77 9.76 -5.93
N LEU A 479 23.83 9.15 -6.45
CA LEU A 479 24.63 9.72 -7.54
C LEU A 479 23.86 9.79 -8.87
N MET A 480 22.84 8.95 -9.06
CA MET A 480 21.97 8.93 -10.23
C MET A 480 20.62 9.62 -9.97
N ALA A 481 20.34 9.97 -8.70
CA ALA A 481 19.10 10.61 -8.33
C ALA A 481 19.05 12.09 -8.77
N GLU A 482 17.92 12.47 -9.32
CA GLU A 482 17.60 13.84 -9.75
C GLU A 482 16.30 14.30 -9.11
N PRO A 483 16.00 15.60 -9.03
CA PRO A 483 14.76 16.12 -8.43
C PRO A 483 13.47 15.50 -8.98
N LYS A 484 13.44 15.08 -10.25
CA LYS A 484 12.29 14.39 -10.87
C LYS A 484 11.95 13.07 -10.20
N HIS A 485 12.91 12.42 -9.55
CA HIS A 485 12.77 11.08 -8.98
C HIS A 485 12.00 11.03 -7.65
N ILE A 486 11.46 12.17 -7.20
CA ILE A 486 10.43 12.15 -6.15
C ILE A 486 9.12 11.53 -6.63
N LEU A 487 8.91 11.42 -7.96
CA LEU A 487 7.77 10.75 -8.58
C LEU A 487 8.26 9.68 -9.55
N TYR A 488 7.44 8.68 -9.78
CA TYR A 488 7.62 7.77 -10.90
C TYR A 488 7.07 8.38 -12.19
N ALA A 489 7.63 7.96 -13.32
CA ALA A 489 7.12 8.35 -14.63
C ALA A 489 5.73 7.73 -14.89
N ILE A 490 4.83 8.48 -15.52
CA ILE A 490 3.59 7.93 -16.07
C ILE A 490 3.96 6.98 -17.21
N PRO A 491 3.39 5.76 -17.27
CA PRO A 491 3.74 4.77 -18.29
C PRO A 491 3.59 5.30 -19.71
N GLN A 492 4.58 5.04 -20.56
CA GLN A 492 4.58 5.54 -21.94
C GLN A 492 3.37 5.06 -22.76
N SER A 493 2.86 3.85 -22.47
CA SER A 493 1.64 3.34 -23.11
C SER A 493 0.43 4.24 -22.82
N VAL A 494 0.30 4.73 -21.61
CA VAL A 494 -0.82 5.63 -21.21
C VAL A 494 -0.70 7.00 -21.89
N ILE A 495 0.53 7.50 -22.03
CA ILE A 495 0.80 8.75 -22.77
C ILE A 495 0.41 8.61 -24.25
N TYR A 496 0.70 7.44 -24.85
CA TYR A 496 0.31 7.19 -26.24
C TYR A 496 -1.22 7.08 -26.43
N GLU A 497 -1.92 6.52 -25.43
CA GLU A 497 -3.38 6.41 -25.44
C GLU A 497 -4.09 7.76 -25.22
N ASN A 498 -3.48 8.65 -24.44
CA ASN A 498 -4.04 9.98 -24.15
C ASN A 498 -3.06 11.10 -24.51
N PRO A 499 -3.19 11.71 -25.70
CA PRO A 499 -2.25 12.75 -26.15
C PRO A 499 -2.33 14.06 -25.37
N ASN A 500 -3.36 14.26 -24.53
CA ASN A 500 -3.48 15.42 -23.64
C ASN A 500 -2.70 15.24 -22.33
N LEU A 501 -2.26 14.02 -22.05
CA LEU A 501 -1.54 13.69 -20.83
C LEU A 501 -0.03 13.93 -20.99
N LYS A 502 0.51 14.79 -20.14
CA LYS A 502 1.95 15.03 -20.05
C LYS A 502 2.55 14.22 -18.91
N ASN A 503 3.77 13.73 -19.11
CA ASN A 503 4.50 13.06 -18.03
C ASN A 503 4.90 14.04 -16.91
N ASN A 504 5.46 13.52 -15.82
CA ASN A 504 6.12 14.32 -14.81
C ASN A 504 7.32 15.05 -15.42
N GLU A 505 7.61 16.24 -14.92
CA GLU A 505 8.71 17.04 -15.41
C GLU A 505 10.04 16.26 -15.37
N GLY A 506 10.78 16.27 -16.45
CA GLY A 506 12.04 15.56 -16.60
C GLY A 506 11.97 14.14 -17.15
N PHE A 507 10.73 13.60 -17.39
CA PHE A 507 10.52 12.29 -18.03
C PHE A 507 9.97 12.39 -19.45
#